data_a280e135ae87d1fa1bceebe7776089d8
#
_entry.id   a280e135ae87d1fa1bceebe7776089d8
#
_cell.length_a   1.000
_cell.length_b   1.000
_cell.length_c   1.000
_cell.angle_alpha   90.00
_cell.angle_beta   90.00
_cell.angle_gamma   90.00
#
_symmetry.space_group_name_H-M   'P 1'
#
loop_
_entity.id
_entity.type
_entity.pdbx_description
1 polymer ?
#
loop_
_entity_poly.entity_id
_entity_poly.type
_entity_poly.pdbx_seq_one_letter_code
_entity_poly.pdbx_strand_id
1 'polypeptide(L)'
;METESGPVDQNEERRRPGVERVYENSEIAVLWEPKLCIHAGYCFRGLPEVFQPESRPWVKVDAATADKIAEVVMTCPTGALHFERLDGGPQEPKPGGTTIDARPNGPLYVRGTIRITGPGGQLIREDTRLALCRCGHSENKPFCDGSHRRIGFRTSTRSESSG
;
A
#
# COMPACT_ATOMS: atom_id res chain seq x y z
N MET A 1 -7.59 -32.18 -28.48
CA MET A 1 -7.89 -30.74 -28.57
C MET A 1 -6.97 -30.03 -27.61
N GLU A 2 -5.95 -29.40 -28.17
CA GLU A 2 -5.03 -28.62 -27.38
C GLU A 2 -5.71 -27.30 -27.01
N THR A 3 -5.99 -27.13 -25.73
CA THR A 3 -6.29 -25.82 -25.18
C THR A 3 -5.00 -25.03 -25.22
N GLU A 4 -4.82 -24.23 -26.25
CA GLU A 4 -3.78 -23.22 -26.22
C GLU A 4 -4.08 -22.25 -25.07
N SER A 5 -3.37 -22.45 -23.99
CA SER A 5 -3.22 -21.37 -23.02
C SER A 5 -2.44 -20.30 -23.76
N GLY A 6 -3.13 -19.22 -24.15
CA GLY A 6 -2.49 -18.04 -24.69
C GLY A 6 -1.41 -17.53 -23.72
N PRO A 7 -0.49 -16.67 -24.17
CA PRO A 7 0.54 -16.13 -23.28
C PRO A 7 -0.15 -15.52 -22.07
N VAL A 8 0.16 -16.07 -20.91
CA VAL A 8 -0.32 -15.55 -19.63
C VAL A 8 0.14 -14.08 -19.59
N ASP A 9 -0.80 -13.18 -19.45
CA ASP A 9 -0.50 -11.78 -19.34
C ASP A 9 0.39 -11.62 -18.09
N GLN A 10 1.66 -11.26 -18.30
CA GLN A 10 2.61 -11.07 -17.20
C GLN A 10 2.09 -10.07 -16.17
N ASN A 11 1.17 -9.22 -16.57
CA ASN A 11 0.47 -8.28 -15.71
C ASN A 11 -0.49 -9.00 -14.75
N GLU A 12 -1.11 -10.09 -15.19
CA GLU A 12 -1.97 -10.92 -14.34
C GLU A 12 -1.19 -11.67 -13.27
N GLU A 13 0.00 -12.16 -13.62
CA GLU A 13 0.86 -12.87 -12.66
C GLU A 13 1.35 -11.97 -11.50
N ARG A 14 1.45 -10.67 -11.74
CA ARG A 14 1.83 -9.72 -10.70
C ARG A 14 0.70 -9.32 -9.78
N ARG A 15 -0.53 -9.64 -10.15
CA ARG A 15 -1.69 -9.30 -9.34
C ARG A 15 -1.80 -10.22 -8.14
N ARG A 16 -1.39 -9.69 -6.99
CA ARG A 16 -1.74 -10.32 -5.71
C ARG A 16 -3.25 -10.16 -5.47
N PRO A 17 -3.84 -11.01 -4.63
CA PRO A 17 -5.23 -10.79 -4.21
C PRO A 17 -5.44 -9.35 -3.71
N GLY A 18 -6.42 -8.65 -4.28
CA GLY A 18 -6.74 -7.27 -3.91
C GLY A 18 -6.13 -6.21 -4.83
N VAL A 19 -5.10 -6.52 -5.61
CA VAL A 19 -4.53 -5.57 -6.57
C VAL A 19 -5.49 -5.44 -7.75
N GLU A 20 -6.02 -4.24 -7.95
CA GLU A 20 -6.95 -3.98 -9.05
C GLU A 20 -6.24 -3.54 -10.33
N ARG A 21 -5.15 -2.79 -10.19
CA ARG A 21 -4.43 -2.25 -11.35
C ARG A 21 -2.92 -2.34 -11.19
N VAL A 22 -2.28 -2.56 -12.32
CA VAL A 22 -0.83 -2.49 -12.44
C VAL A 22 -0.51 -1.45 -13.52
N TYR A 23 0.36 -0.51 -13.17
CA TYR A 23 0.87 0.51 -14.07
C TYR A 23 2.33 0.22 -14.33
N GLU A 24 2.69 -0.09 -15.57
CA GLU A 24 4.06 -0.54 -15.84
C GLU A 24 4.65 0.03 -17.11
N ASN A 25 5.98 0.07 -17.13
CA ASN A 25 6.78 0.27 -18.33
C ASN A 25 7.87 -0.81 -18.37
N SER A 26 8.92 -0.63 -19.16
CA SER A 26 10.02 -1.61 -19.23
C SER A 26 10.88 -1.70 -17.96
N GLU A 27 10.78 -0.71 -17.07
CA GLU A 27 11.66 -0.58 -15.90
C GLU A 27 11.00 -0.93 -14.58
N ILE A 28 9.71 -0.59 -14.43
CA ILE A 28 9.01 -0.73 -13.17
C ILE A 28 7.53 -1.01 -13.37
N ALA A 29 6.97 -1.84 -12.49
CA ALA A 29 5.53 -2.04 -12.34
C ALA A 29 5.10 -1.48 -10.98
N VAL A 30 4.07 -0.64 -10.96
CA VAL A 30 3.45 -0.11 -9.75
C VAL A 30 2.11 -0.82 -9.56
N LEU A 31 1.97 -1.50 -8.43
CA LEU A 31 0.77 -2.26 -8.08
C LEU A 31 -0.14 -1.40 -7.21
N TRP A 32 -1.41 -1.32 -7.57
CA TRP A 32 -2.39 -0.47 -6.91
C TRP A 32 -3.55 -1.28 -6.32
N GLU A 33 -3.75 -1.12 -5.02
CA GLU A 33 -4.86 -1.75 -4.29
C GLU A 33 -5.69 -0.66 -3.61
N PRO A 34 -6.74 -0.16 -4.29
CA PRO A 34 -7.49 1.00 -3.81
C PRO A 34 -8.20 0.78 -2.47
N LYS A 35 -8.57 -0.45 -2.14
CA LYS A 35 -9.22 -0.77 -0.86
C LYS A 35 -8.36 -0.46 0.36
N LEU A 36 -7.05 -0.41 0.19
CA LEU A 36 -6.12 -0.09 1.28
C LEU A 36 -5.74 1.40 1.30
N CYS A 37 -6.09 2.15 0.27
CA CYS A 37 -5.75 3.58 0.22
C CYS A 37 -6.60 4.39 1.20
N ILE A 38 -5.94 5.16 2.04
CA ILE A 38 -6.59 6.09 2.97
C ILE A 38 -6.35 7.55 2.58
N HIS A 39 -5.83 7.78 1.37
CA HIS A 39 -5.52 9.12 0.86
C HIS A 39 -4.56 9.89 1.76
N ALA A 40 -3.55 9.20 2.29
CA ALA A 40 -2.49 9.83 3.10
C ALA A 40 -1.71 10.90 2.34
N GLY A 41 -1.64 10.77 1.01
CA GLY A 41 -1.12 11.80 0.13
C GLY A 41 0.39 11.83 -0.05
N TYR A 42 1.12 10.90 0.53
CA TYR A 42 2.58 10.86 0.36
C TYR A 42 3.01 10.66 -1.09
N CYS A 43 2.22 9.91 -1.86
CA CYS A 43 2.52 9.63 -3.26
C CYS A 43 2.44 10.89 -4.13
N PHE A 44 1.31 11.57 -4.15
CA PHE A 44 1.14 12.74 -5.02
C PHE A 44 1.87 13.98 -4.52
N ARG A 45 2.15 14.08 -3.21
CA ARG A 45 3.00 15.15 -2.68
C ARG A 45 4.48 14.90 -2.94
N GLY A 46 4.89 13.64 -2.89
CA GLY A 46 6.28 13.26 -3.11
C GLY A 46 6.71 13.26 -4.58
N LEU A 47 5.81 12.91 -5.48
CA LEU A 47 6.11 12.80 -6.92
C LEU A 47 4.87 13.13 -7.76
N PRO A 48 4.50 14.43 -7.80
CA PRO A 48 3.25 14.86 -8.46
C PRO A 48 3.23 14.64 -9.97
N GLU A 49 4.37 14.54 -10.62
CA GLU A 49 4.46 14.25 -12.05
C GLU A 49 4.05 12.81 -12.39
N VAL A 50 4.17 11.90 -11.43
CA VAL A 50 3.80 10.48 -11.61
C VAL A 50 2.41 10.20 -11.03
N PHE A 51 2.16 10.63 -9.80
CA PHE A 51 0.92 10.35 -9.08
C PHE A 51 -0.05 11.51 -9.19
N GLN A 52 -1.02 11.37 -10.09
CA GLN A 52 -1.98 12.42 -10.42
C GLN A 52 -3.41 11.92 -10.25
N PRO A 53 -3.99 12.01 -9.03
CA PRO A 53 -5.32 11.46 -8.73
C PRO A 53 -6.44 11.96 -9.64
N GLU A 54 -6.28 13.17 -10.19
CA GLU A 54 -7.26 13.79 -11.09
C GLU A 54 -7.14 13.33 -12.55
N SER A 55 -6.09 12.56 -12.86
CA SER A 55 -5.82 12.09 -14.23
C SER A 55 -6.19 10.62 -14.41
N ARG A 56 -6.29 10.20 -15.66
CA ARG A 56 -6.41 8.78 -16.03
C ARG A 56 -5.44 8.48 -17.17
N PRO A 57 -4.50 7.53 -17.02
CA PRO A 57 -4.20 6.84 -15.75
C PRO A 57 -3.67 7.80 -14.70
N TRP A 58 -3.93 7.53 -13.42
CA TRP A 58 -3.47 8.42 -12.35
C TRP A 58 -2.01 8.18 -11.98
N VAL A 59 -1.44 7.03 -12.36
CA VAL A 59 -0.03 6.72 -12.19
C VAL A 59 0.64 6.75 -13.56
N LYS A 60 1.57 7.68 -13.74
CA LYS A 60 2.31 7.89 -15.00
C LYS A 60 3.75 7.46 -14.82
N VAL A 61 4.01 6.17 -15.03
CA VAL A 61 5.31 5.56 -14.75
C VAL A 61 6.45 6.06 -15.65
N ASP A 62 6.12 6.71 -16.77
CA ASP A 62 7.13 7.28 -17.67
C ASP A 62 7.56 8.70 -17.27
N ALA A 63 6.89 9.31 -16.29
CA ALA A 63 7.13 10.70 -15.92
C ALA A 63 8.32 10.91 -14.98
N ALA A 64 8.91 9.85 -14.47
CA ALA A 64 10.08 9.91 -13.59
C ALA A 64 10.91 8.62 -13.71
N THR A 65 12.09 8.61 -13.11
CA THR A 65 12.93 7.42 -13.10
C THR A 65 12.32 6.33 -12.21
N ALA A 66 12.62 5.07 -12.51
CA ALA A 66 12.17 3.94 -11.72
C ALA A 66 12.65 4.05 -10.25
N ASP A 67 13.84 4.57 -10.02
CA ASP A 67 14.37 4.78 -8.66
C ASP A 67 13.51 5.76 -7.85
N LYS A 68 13.12 6.89 -8.44
CA LYS A 68 12.26 7.87 -7.79
C LYS A 68 10.87 7.33 -7.51
N ILE A 69 10.31 6.60 -8.46
CA ILE A 69 9.00 5.97 -8.30
C ILE A 69 9.04 4.96 -7.16
N ALA A 70 10.04 4.09 -7.14
CA ALA A 70 10.24 3.09 -6.10
C ALA A 70 10.34 3.75 -4.70
N GLU A 71 11.13 4.81 -4.59
CA GLU A 71 11.30 5.55 -3.34
C GLU A 71 9.97 6.10 -2.81
N VAL A 72 9.17 6.71 -3.67
CA VAL A 72 7.89 7.30 -3.27
C VAL A 72 6.84 6.23 -2.97
N VAL A 73 6.80 5.14 -3.73
CA VAL A 73 5.91 4.00 -3.44
C VAL A 73 6.13 3.47 -2.03
N MET A 74 7.39 3.43 -1.58
CA MET A 74 7.73 2.96 -0.23
C MET A 74 7.20 3.86 0.88
N THR A 75 6.82 5.08 0.58
CA THR A 75 6.22 5.99 1.57
C THR A 75 4.74 5.70 1.83
N CYS A 76 4.07 4.90 1.00
CA CYS A 76 2.67 4.56 1.21
C CYS A 76 2.52 3.74 2.49
N PRO A 77 1.80 4.27 3.51
CA PRO A 77 1.80 3.64 4.83
C PRO A 77 0.86 2.44 4.94
N THR A 78 -0.04 2.26 3.96
CA THR A 78 -1.11 1.27 4.05
C THR A 78 -0.87 0.01 3.24
N GLY A 79 0.19 -0.01 2.43
CA GLY A 79 0.41 -1.10 1.48
C GLY A 79 -0.50 -1.02 0.25
N ALA A 80 -1.18 0.11 0.02
CA ALA A 80 -2.00 0.30 -1.17
C ALA A 80 -1.16 0.38 -2.45
N LEU A 81 0.09 0.83 -2.34
CA LEU A 81 1.05 0.86 -3.43
C LEU A 81 2.23 -0.05 -3.13
N HIS A 82 2.57 -0.87 -4.09
CA HIS A 82 3.80 -1.67 -4.12
C HIS A 82 4.44 -1.53 -5.49
N PHE A 83 5.70 -1.91 -5.61
CA PHE A 83 6.37 -1.92 -6.90
C PHE A 83 7.15 -3.21 -7.13
N GLU A 84 7.43 -3.47 -8.37
CA GLU A 84 8.34 -4.51 -8.82
C GLU A 84 9.25 -3.91 -9.89
N ARG A 85 10.57 -4.05 -9.71
CA ARG A 85 11.53 -3.60 -10.72
C ARG A 85 11.62 -4.66 -11.81
N LEU A 86 11.55 -4.19 -13.05
CA LEU A 86 11.59 -5.05 -14.25
C LEU A 86 12.94 -4.93 -14.97
N ASP A 87 13.76 -3.97 -14.56
CA ASP A 87 15.06 -3.64 -15.17
C ASP A 87 16.25 -4.25 -14.43
N GLY A 88 16.02 -5.16 -13.48
CA GLY A 88 17.09 -5.72 -12.65
C GLY A 88 17.49 -4.87 -11.48
N GLY A 89 16.84 -3.72 -11.27
CA GLY A 89 17.08 -2.86 -10.12
C GLY A 89 16.59 -3.45 -8.79
N PRO A 90 16.86 -2.75 -7.69
CA PRO A 90 16.47 -3.26 -6.35
C PRO A 90 14.96 -3.40 -6.21
N GLN A 91 14.52 -4.54 -5.70
CA GLN A 91 13.12 -4.79 -5.35
C GLN A 91 12.77 -4.11 -4.01
N GLU A 92 11.49 -4.15 -3.62
CA GLU A 92 11.09 -3.65 -2.31
C GLU A 92 11.91 -4.31 -1.21
N PRO A 93 12.57 -3.51 -0.35
CA PRO A 93 13.38 -4.07 0.73
C PRO A 93 12.49 -4.75 1.76
N LYS A 94 12.97 -5.86 2.31
CA LYS A 94 12.31 -6.53 3.44
C LYS A 94 12.75 -5.83 4.72
N PRO A 95 11.80 -5.43 5.59
CA PRO A 95 12.15 -4.79 6.85
C PRO A 95 12.95 -5.73 7.74
N GLY A 96 13.93 -5.18 8.46
CA GLY A 96 14.75 -5.91 9.40
C GLY A 96 14.12 -6.14 10.77
N GLY A 97 12.96 -5.52 11.02
CA GLY A 97 12.22 -5.67 12.27
C GLY A 97 10.79 -5.20 12.09
N THR A 98 9.99 -5.26 13.15
CA THR A 98 8.60 -4.82 13.11
C THR A 98 8.42 -3.59 13.99
N THR A 99 7.82 -2.55 13.44
CA THR A 99 7.44 -1.35 14.17
C THR A 99 5.94 -1.11 14.05
N ILE A 100 5.33 -0.64 15.13
CA ILE A 100 3.93 -0.24 15.18
C ILE A 100 3.90 1.21 15.63
N ASP A 101 3.43 2.10 14.75
CA ASP A 101 3.34 3.52 15.02
C ASP A 101 1.87 3.91 15.20
N ALA A 102 1.51 4.31 16.42
CA ALA A 102 0.16 4.76 16.73
C ALA A 102 0.00 6.21 16.25
N ARG A 103 -0.71 6.38 15.14
CA ARG A 103 -0.88 7.70 14.54
C ARG A 103 -1.85 8.54 15.36
N PRO A 104 -1.52 9.82 15.63
CA PRO A 104 -2.46 10.70 16.34
C PRO A 104 -3.82 10.74 15.63
N ASN A 105 -4.89 10.46 16.38
CA ASN A 105 -6.27 10.47 15.88
C ASN A 105 -6.48 9.56 14.65
N GLY A 106 -5.73 8.49 14.57
CA GLY A 106 -5.71 7.65 13.37
C GLY A 106 -5.40 6.19 13.65
N PRO A 107 -5.01 5.46 12.59
CA PRO A 107 -4.77 4.03 12.67
C PRO A 107 -3.43 3.70 13.32
N LEU A 108 -3.15 2.41 13.38
CA LEU A 108 -1.83 1.88 13.68
C LEU A 108 -1.10 1.60 12.36
N TYR A 109 0.00 2.30 12.11
CA TYR A 109 0.88 1.98 10.98
C TYR A 109 1.84 0.88 11.40
N VAL A 110 1.81 -0.23 10.67
CA VAL A 110 2.68 -1.38 10.95
C VAL A 110 3.65 -1.54 9.79
N ARG A 111 4.92 -1.65 10.13
CA ARG A 111 5.99 -1.96 9.16
C ARG A 111 6.77 -3.16 9.67
N GLY A 112 7.02 -4.11 8.79
CA GLY A 112 7.73 -5.32 9.16
C GLY A 112 7.40 -6.45 8.21
N THR A 113 7.73 -7.67 8.62
CA THR A 113 7.19 -8.86 7.96
C THR A 113 5.89 -9.19 8.67
N ILE A 114 4.78 -8.81 8.06
CA ILE A 114 3.46 -8.81 8.68
C ILE A 114 2.64 -9.96 8.15
N ARG A 115 2.01 -10.69 9.05
CA ARG A 115 1.09 -11.75 8.72
C ARG A 115 -0.17 -11.58 9.54
N ILE A 116 -1.27 -11.24 8.88
CA ILE A 116 -2.59 -11.08 9.52
C ILE A 116 -3.35 -12.38 9.35
N THR A 117 -3.77 -12.96 10.47
CA THR A 117 -4.56 -14.19 10.48
C THR A 117 -5.90 -13.96 11.15
N GLY A 118 -6.91 -14.72 10.71
CA GLY A 118 -8.23 -14.72 11.33
C GLY A 118 -8.32 -15.65 12.52
N PRO A 119 -9.50 -15.71 13.19
CA PRO A 119 -9.70 -16.50 14.41
C PRO A 119 -9.44 -18.00 14.26
N GLY A 120 -9.63 -18.54 13.06
CA GLY A 120 -9.33 -19.94 12.76
C GLY A 120 -7.91 -20.20 12.27
N GLY A 121 -7.04 -19.21 12.33
CA GLY A 121 -5.67 -19.32 11.84
C GLY A 121 -5.53 -19.11 10.34
N GLN A 122 -6.62 -18.85 9.62
CA GLN A 122 -6.57 -18.58 8.17
C GLN A 122 -5.82 -17.29 7.88
N LEU A 123 -5.00 -17.30 6.84
CA LEU A 123 -4.28 -16.12 6.41
C LEU A 123 -5.22 -15.11 5.77
N ILE A 124 -5.24 -13.87 6.29
CA ILE A 124 -5.97 -12.76 5.70
C ILE A 124 -5.08 -11.98 4.74
N ARG A 125 -3.84 -11.68 5.18
CA ARG A 125 -2.89 -10.92 4.36
C ARG A 125 -1.46 -11.06 4.87
N GLU A 126 -0.53 -11.06 3.94
CA GLU A 126 0.89 -10.84 4.20
C GLU A 126 1.31 -9.54 3.53
N ASP A 127 2.02 -8.69 4.25
CA ASP A 127 2.50 -7.42 3.71
C ASP A 127 3.69 -6.91 4.54
N THR A 128 4.33 -5.87 4.04
CA THR A 128 5.42 -5.19 4.74
C THR A 128 5.01 -3.84 5.32
N ARG A 129 3.86 -3.32 4.88
CA ARG A 129 3.31 -2.04 5.34
C ARG A 129 1.80 -2.18 5.40
N LEU A 130 1.22 -1.88 6.56
CA LEU A 130 -0.23 -1.91 6.75
C LEU A 130 -0.66 -0.79 7.68
N ALA A 131 -1.90 -0.34 7.51
CA ALA A 131 -2.58 0.53 8.46
C ALA A 131 -3.76 -0.25 9.03
N LEU A 132 -3.74 -0.47 10.33
CA LEU A 132 -4.79 -1.21 11.03
C LEU A 132 -5.79 -0.26 11.69
N CYS A 133 -7.07 -0.58 11.56
CA CYS A 133 -8.15 0.22 12.14
C CYS A 133 -8.02 0.29 13.66
N ARG A 134 -8.08 1.50 14.21
CA ARG A 134 -8.10 1.74 15.65
C ARG A 134 -9.41 2.38 16.13
N CYS A 135 -10.09 3.10 15.24
CA CYS A 135 -11.34 3.79 15.57
C CYS A 135 -12.54 2.85 15.71
N GLY A 136 -12.44 1.64 15.18
CA GLY A 136 -13.51 0.65 15.22
C GLY A 136 -14.59 0.79 14.16
N HIS A 137 -14.50 1.78 13.27
CA HIS A 137 -15.53 2.10 12.29
C HIS A 137 -15.14 1.83 10.84
N SER A 138 -13.98 1.22 10.60
CA SER A 138 -13.59 0.84 9.24
C SER A 138 -14.56 -0.20 8.67
N GLU A 139 -14.93 -0.02 7.43
CA GLU A 139 -15.71 -1.02 6.66
C GLU A 139 -14.80 -2.08 6.02
N ASN A 140 -13.49 -1.93 6.16
CA ASN A 140 -12.50 -2.85 5.60
C ASN A 140 -11.63 -3.46 6.71
N LYS A 141 -12.22 -3.76 7.89
CA LYS A 141 -11.45 -4.33 9.00
C LYS A 141 -10.75 -5.62 8.63
N PRO A 142 -9.55 -5.86 9.16
CA PRO A 142 -8.85 -5.12 10.21
C PRO A 142 -8.11 -3.86 9.71
N PHE A 143 -8.20 -3.54 8.43
CA PHE A 143 -7.47 -2.43 7.82
C PHE A 143 -8.18 -1.11 8.02
N CYS A 144 -7.41 -0.02 8.04
CA CYS A 144 -7.96 1.33 8.05
C CYS A 144 -8.55 1.68 6.68
N ASP A 145 -9.67 2.40 6.66
CA ASP A 145 -10.29 2.90 5.43
C ASP A 145 -10.50 4.43 5.44
N GLY A 146 -9.96 5.10 6.46
CA GLY A 146 -10.13 6.54 6.62
C GLY A 146 -11.36 6.95 7.43
N SER A 147 -12.17 6.00 7.90
CA SER A 147 -13.38 6.29 8.68
C SER A 147 -13.11 7.12 9.93
N HIS A 148 -11.92 7.01 10.51
CA HIS A 148 -11.52 7.79 11.69
C HIS A 148 -11.66 9.30 11.47
N ARG A 149 -11.49 9.78 10.23
CA ARG A 149 -11.65 11.19 9.88
C ARG A 149 -13.13 11.59 9.87
N ARG A 150 -13.99 10.73 9.31
CA ARG A 150 -15.42 11.02 9.21
C ARG A 150 -16.11 11.07 10.56
N ILE A 151 -15.72 10.19 11.48
CA ILE A 151 -16.34 10.11 12.81
C ILE A 151 -15.70 11.05 13.83
N GLY A 152 -14.63 11.75 13.45
CA GLY A 152 -13.93 12.63 14.36
C GLY A 152 -13.19 11.90 15.48
N PHE A 153 -12.64 10.72 15.19
CA PHE A 153 -11.90 9.93 16.16
C PHE A 153 -10.73 10.72 16.74
N ARG A 154 -10.65 10.73 18.06
CA ARG A 154 -9.58 11.41 18.79
C ARG A 154 -8.90 10.43 19.73
N THR A 155 -7.57 10.49 19.73
CA THR A 155 -6.78 9.70 20.65
C THR A 155 -6.39 10.53 21.87
N SER A 156 -6.17 9.83 22.98
CA SER A 156 -5.69 10.46 24.19
C SER A 156 -4.29 11.06 23.97
N THR A 157 -4.07 12.26 24.50
CA THR A 157 -2.75 12.90 24.53
C THR A 157 -1.88 12.38 25.67
N ARG A 158 -2.23 11.24 26.24
CA ARG A 158 -1.58 10.65 27.40
C ARG A 158 -0.09 10.42 27.21
N SER A 159 0.32 10.07 25.98
CA SER A 159 1.73 9.90 25.63
C SER A 159 2.50 11.22 25.67
N GLU A 160 1.80 12.35 25.52
CA GLU A 160 2.37 13.70 25.57
C GLU A 160 2.39 14.24 26.99
N SER A 161 1.49 13.76 27.86
CA SER A 161 1.36 14.22 29.23
C SER A 161 2.22 13.44 30.22
N SER A 162 2.77 12.29 29.86
CA SER A 162 3.73 11.57 30.68
C SER A 162 5.11 12.19 30.48
N GLY A 163 5.25 13.35 31.00
CA GLY A 163 6.57 14.00 31.08
C GLY A 163 7.49 13.22 32.00
#